data_ce878697edd7b5e32f409f07f4adfa66
#
_entry.id   ce878697edd7b5e32f409f07f4adfa66
#
_cell.length_a   1.000
_cell.length_b   1.000
_cell.length_c   1.000
_cell.angle_alpha   90.00
_cell.angle_beta   90.00
_cell.angle_gamma   90.00
#
_symmetry.space_group_name_H-M   'P 1'
#
loop_
_entity.id
_entity.type
_entity.pdbx_description
1 polymer ?
#
loop_
_entity_poly.entity_id
_entity_poly.type
_entity_poly.pdbx_seq_one_letter_code
_entity_poly.pdbx_strand_id
1 'polypeptide(L)'
;MKPETIRIAIADGLTLTADIAGPRGAPTVVLGHGGGQTRHSWDKCELQLAAAGYFAINYDLRGHGDSDWSPDGDYAIETRARDLIAVAGQGGGPVALVGASLGGITALVAASLGFEVAALVLVDIVPKMSPVGVAKIQKFMRSHGDGFDSHEAAADAISEYYPDRPRPKDLSGLSKNLRLGEDGRYRWHWDQRMMTDARADPKHLLELMDRSDWTDRIPTLLVRGMNSDMVTDDGVADLRRRIPALEIANIGGAGHMVAGDKNDEFNAAVIAFLARVMPVPQ
;
A
#
# COMPACT_ATOMS: atom_id res chain seq x y z
N MET A 1 -9.73 3.51 20.52
CA MET A 1 -9.28 2.10 20.60
C MET A 1 -7.80 2.08 20.26
N LYS A 2 -6.97 1.28 20.95
CA LYS A 2 -5.54 1.12 20.60
C LYS A 2 -5.42 -0.15 19.72
N PRO A 3 -4.73 -0.11 18.57
CA PRO A 3 -4.48 -1.31 17.79
C PRO A 3 -3.70 -2.37 18.57
N GLU A 4 -3.91 -3.62 18.24
CA GLU A 4 -3.15 -4.77 18.71
C GLU A 4 -2.16 -5.19 17.63
N THR A 5 -0.87 -5.30 17.97
CA THR A 5 0.14 -5.79 17.03
C THR A 5 0.19 -7.32 17.10
N ILE A 6 0.10 -7.97 15.94
CA ILE A 6 0.15 -9.43 15.78
C ILE A 6 1.25 -9.84 14.81
N ARG A 7 1.67 -11.11 14.90
CA ARG A 7 2.62 -11.76 14.00
C ARG A 7 1.89 -12.84 13.22
N ILE A 8 1.97 -12.81 11.90
CA ILE A 8 1.26 -13.69 10.97
C ILE A 8 2.28 -14.58 10.25
N ALA A 9 2.27 -15.88 10.55
CA ALA A 9 3.11 -16.85 9.83
C ALA A 9 2.58 -17.03 8.40
N ILE A 10 3.48 -17.05 7.43
CA ILE A 10 3.17 -17.26 6.00
C ILE A 10 3.85 -18.51 5.46
N ALA A 11 3.49 -18.91 4.22
CA ALA A 11 3.77 -20.24 3.70
C ALA A 11 5.26 -20.62 3.61
N ASP A 12 6.15 -19.67 3.40
CA ASP A 12 7.61 -19.87 3.24
C ASP A 12 8.39 -19.76 4.57
N GLY A 13 7.69 -19.82 5.70
CA GLY A 13 8.28 -19.79 7.04
C GLY A 13 8.62 -18.39 7.54
N LEU A 14 8.31 -17.37 6.77
CA LEU A 14 8.43 -15.96 7.19
C LEU A 14 7.24 -15.54 8.06
N THR A 15 7.42 -14.43 8.73
CA THR A 15 6.38 -13.83 9.57
C THR A 15 6.16 -12.38 9.17
N LEU A 16 4.91 -12.00 8.96
CA LEU A 16 4.51 -10.62 8.73
C LEU A 16 4.00 -9.99 10.02
N THR A 17 4.27 -8.71 10.20
CA THR A 17 3.75 -7.92 11.31
C THR A 17 2.56 -7.11 10.85
N ALA A 18 1.50 -7.14 11.64
CA ALA A 18 0.29 -6.34 11.39
C ALA A 18 -0.24 -5.72 12.68
N ASP A 19 -0.81 -4.54 12.56
CA ASP A 19 -1.67 -3.95 13.58
C ASP A 19 -3.13 -4.24 13.19
N ILE A 20 -3.96 -4.58 14.18
CA ILE A 20 -5.37 -4.90 14.00
C ILE A 20 -6.22 -4.03 14.91
N ALA A 21 -7.36 -3.56 14.40
CA ALA A 21 -8.31 -2.76 15.15
C ALA A 21 -9.75 -3.05 14.70
N GLY A 22 -10.69 -2.87 15.61
CA GLY A 22 -12.13 -3.07 15.35
C GLY A 22 -12.65 -4.43 15.80
N PRO A 23 -13.95 -4.70 15.60
CA PRO A 23 -14.58 -5.91 16.10
C PRO A 23 -14.20 -7.11 15.24
N ARG A 24 -13.67 -8.17 15.87
CA ARG A 24 -13.38 -9.44 15.18
C ARG A 24 -14.69 -10.04 14.63
N GLY A 25 -14.64 -10.56 13.41
CA GLY A 25 -15.81 -11.11 12.71
C GLY A 25 -16.63 -10.09 11.90
N ALA A 26 -16.35 -8.78 12.03
CA ALA A 26 -16.90 -7.77 11.15
C ALA A 26 -16.30 -7.86 9.74
N PRO A 27 -16.89 -7.19 8.73
CA PRO A 27 -16.29 -7.05 7.42
C PRO A 27 -14.84 -6.54 7.54
N THR A 28 -13.92 -7.22 6.88
CA THR A 28 -12.47 -7.02 7.03
C THR A 28 -11.94 -6.04 5.99
N VAL A 29 -11.09 -5.11 6.41
CA VAL A 29 -10.36 -4.21 5.49
C VAL A 29 -8.87 -4.41 5.69
N VAL A 30 -8.19 -4.90 4.65
CA VAL A 30 -6.73 -5.08 4.64
C VAL A 30 -6.07 -3.86 4.01
N LEU A 31 -5.12 -3.26 4.72
CA LEU A 31 -4.41 -2.04 4.31
C LEU A 31 -2.97 -2.40 3.90
N GLY A 32 -2.66 -2.25 2.61
CA GLY A 32 -1.32 -2.47 2.03
C GLY A 32 -0.63 -1.15 1.69
N HIS A 33 0.52 -0.89 2.30
CA HIS A 33 1.30 0.34 2.08
C HIS A 33 2.08 0.33 0.76
N GLY A 34 2.59 1.49 0.35
CA GLY A 34 3.45 1.66 -0.82
C GLY A 34 4.90 1.17 -0.58
N GLY A 35 5.63 0.95 -1.67
CA GLY A 35 7.06 0.60 -1.59
C GLY A 35 7.85 1.65 -0.80
N GLY A 36 8.73 1.18 0.10
CA GLY A 36 9.51 2.05 0.98
C GLY A 36 8.75 2.66 2.16
N GLN A 37 7.49 2.29 2.37
CA GLN A 37 6.69 2.71 3.50
C GLN A 37 6.57 1.58 4.54
N THR A 38 5.84 1.85 5.62
CA THR A 38 5.43 0.88 6.62
C THR A 38 3.93 0.96 6.84
N ARG A 39 3.39 -0.02 7.60
CA ARG A 39 2.00 0.00 8.07
C ARG A 39 1.61 1.32 8.76
N HIS A 40 2.57 2.02 9.38
CA HIS A 40 2.32 3.32 10.02
C HIS A 40 1.80 4.42 9.08
N SER A 41 1.90 4.23 7.77
CA SER A 41 1.26 5.12 6.80
C SER A 41 -0.27 5.12 6.90
N TRP A 42 -0.83 4.06 7.51
CA TRP A 42 -2.25 3.83 7.64
C TRP A 42 -2.81 4.00 9.06
N ASP A 43 -2.00 4.42 10.05
CA ASP A 43 -2.41 4.49 11.46
C ASP A 43 -3.77 5.19 11.67
N LYS A 44 -3.99 6.33 11.01
CA LYS A 44 -5.27 7.05 11.10
C LYS A 44 -6.42 6.33 10.38
N CYS A 45 -6.16 5.79 9.19
CA CYS A 45 -7.15 5.09 8.38
C CYS A 45 -7.65 3.85 9.12
N GLU A 46 -6.74 3.05 9.68
CA GLU A 46 -7.04 1.88 10.49
C GLU A 46 -8.02 2.21 11.64
N LEU A 47 -7.70 3.25 12.42
CA LEU A 47 -8.54 3.67 13.54
C LEU A 47 -9.91 4.19 13.11
N GLN A 48 -9.99 4.90 11.98
CA GLN A 48 -11.27 5.41 11.46
C GLN A 48 -12.13 4.27 10.89
N LEU A 49 -11.54 3.29 10.22
CA LEU A 49 -12.23 2.09 9.77
C LEU A 49 -12.77 1.28 10.96
N ALA A 50 -11.95 1.09 11.99
CA ALA A 50 -12.37 0.42 13.22
C ALA A 50 -13.53 1.17 13.92
N ALA A 51 -13.49 2.52 13.95
CA ALA A 51 -14.55 3.35 14.48
C ALA A 51 -15.83 3.27 13.64
N ALA A 52 -15.71 3.01 12.33
CA ALA A 52 -16.83 2.77 11.42
C ALA A 52 -17.37 1.33 11.50
N GLY A 53 -16.81 0.46 12.36
CA GLY A 53 -17.29 -0.89 12.63
C GLY A 53 -16.61 -1.99 11.79
N TYR A 54 -15.61 -1.68 10.98
CA TYR A 54 -14.81 -2.66 10.23
C TYR A 54 -13.74 -3.31 11.12
N PHE A 55 -13.35 -4.53 10.78
CA PHE A 55 -12.13 -5.13 11.28
C PHE A 55 -10.97 -4.77 10.35
N ALA A 56 -10.14 -3.83 10.78
CA ALA A 56 -9.00 -3.36 9.99
C ALA A 56 -7.74 -4.19 10.30
N ILE A 57 -7.02 -4.58 9.24
CA ILE A 57 -5.71 -5.25 9.32
C ILE A 57 -4.72 -4.41 8.53
N ASN A 58 -3.78 -3.82 9.20
CA ASN A 58 -2.78 -2.92 8.66
C ASN A 58 -1.40 -3.58 8.80
N TYR A 59 -0.81 -4.07 7.70
CA TYR A 59 0.37 -4.92 7.77
C TYR A 59 1.59 -4.32 7.05
N ASP A 60 2.77 -4.67 7.52
CA ASP A 60 4.01 -4.44 6.79
C ASP A 60 4.17 -5.51 5.72
N LEU A 61 4.35 -5.10 4.46
CA LEU A 61 4.66 -6.03 3.37
C LEU A 61 5.98 -6.75 3.64
N ARG A 62 6.16 -7.98 3.10
CA ARG A 62 7.46 -8.66 3.18
C ARG A 62 8.60 -7.73 2.77
N GLY A 63 9.70 -7.79 3.50
CA GLY A 63 10.86 -6.93 3.27
C GLY A 63 10.70 -5.48 3.71
N HIS A 64 9.64 -5.15 4.47
CA HIS A 64 9.38 -3.81 5.01
C HIS A 64 9.09 -3.85 6.51
N GLY A 65 9.30 -2.73 7.17
CA GLY A 65 8.92 -2.50 8.56
C GLY A 65 9.44 -3.57 9.52
N ASP A 66 8.52 -4.14 10.28
CA ASP A 66 8.80 -5.21 11.25
C ASP A 66 8.50 -6.61 10.69
N SER A 67 8.11 -6.72 9.42
CA SER A 67 7.98 -7.99 8.71
C SER A 67 9.32 -8.57 8.31
N ASP A 68 9.39 -9.90 8.20
CA ASP A 68 10.62 -10.58 7.83
C ASP A 68 11.05 -10.25 6.38
N TRP A 69 12.35 -10.25 6.16
CA TRP A 69 12.95 -10.14 4.86
C TRP A 69 13.10 -11.53 4.24
N SER A 70 12.86 -11.63 2.92
CA SER A 70 13.05 -12.88 2.20
C SER A 70 14.53 -13.28 2.20
N PRO A 71 14.91 -14.48 2.67
CA PRO A 71 16.31 -14.90 2.72
C PRO A 71 16.91 -15.06 1.32
N ASP A 72 16.12 -15.48 0.36
CA ASP A 72 16.50 -15.69 -1.04
C ASP A 72 16.16 -14.49 -1.96
N GLY A 73 15.59 -13.41 -1.41
CA GLY A 73 15.24 -12.21 -2.15
C GLY A 73 13.99 -12.36 -3.02
N ASP A 74 13.10 -13.31 -2.73
CA ASP A 74 11.81 -13.41 -3.44
C ASP A 74 10.85 -12.30 -3.00
N TYR A 75 10.71 -11.33 -3.88
CA TYR A 75 9.78 -10.20 -3.78
C TYR A 75 8.85 -10.13 -4.99
N ALA A 76 8.60 -11.28 -5.65
CA ALA A 76 7.68 -11.36 -6.78
C ALA A 76 6.27 -10.87 -6.40
N ILE A 77 5.56 -10.27 -7.37
CA ILE A 77 4.23 -9.69 -7.10
C ILE A 77 3.23 -10.76 -6.69
N GLU A 78 3.33 -11.98 -7.26
CA GLU A 78 2.48 -13.12 -6.89
C GLU A 78 2.78 -13.63 -5.47
N THR A 79 4.04 -13.59 -5.05
CA THR A 79 4.43 -13.99 -3.69
C THR A 79 3.86 -12.99 -2.68
N ARG A 80 3.96 -11.68 -2.94
CA ARG A 80 3.32 -10.65 -2.13
C ARG A 80 1.79 -10.77 -2.11
N ALA A 81 1.19 -11.16 -3.23
CA ALA A 81 -0.26 -11.39 -3.29
C ALA A 81 -0.69 -12.58 -2.42
N ARG A 82 0.09 -13.68 -2.38
CA ARG A 82 -0.16 -14.80 -1.47
C ARG A 82 -0.01 -14.40 -0.01
N ASP A 83 0.95 -13.53 0.31
CA ASP A 83 1.09 -12.94 1.65
C ASP A 83 -0.15 -12.16 2.05
N LEU A 84 -0.62 -11.27 1.17
CA LEU A 84 -1.82 -10.48 1.41
C LEU A 84 -3.04 -11.39 1.65
N ILE A 85 -3.18 -12.49 0.90
CA ILE A 85 -4.24 -13.47 1.09
C ILE A 85 -4.13 -14.14 2.47
N ALA A 86 -2.91 -14.49 2.91
CA ALA A 86 -2.68 -15.04 4.24
C ALA A 86 -3.00 -14.02 5.36
N VAL A 87 -2.69 -12.76 5.16
CA VAL A 87 -3.06 -11.65 6.06
C VAL A 87 -4.57 -11.49 6.11
N ALA A 88 -5.25 -11.50 4.96
CA ALA A 88 -6.70 -11.39 4.89
C ALA A 88 -7.42 -12.55 5.60
N GLY A 89 -6.81 -13.74 5.62
CA GLY A 89 -7.28 -14.92 6.36
C GLY A 89 -7.35 -14.75 7.89
N GLN A 90 -6.77 -13.68 8.44
CA GLN A 90 -6.93 -13.32 9.86
C GLN A 90 -8.29 -12.66 10.17
N GLY A 91 -9.01 -12.26 9.14
CA GLY A 91 -10.36 -11.71 9.24
C GLY A 91 -11.44 -12.79 9.28
N GLY A 92 -12.67 -12.41 9.59
CA GLY A 92 -13.79 -13.35 9.74
C GLY A 92 -15.01 -13.06 8.88
N GLY A 93 -14.97 -12.02 8.05
CA GLY A 93 -16.08 -11.57 7.19
C GLY A 93 -15.66 -11.33 5.75
N PRO A 94 -16.53 -10.69 4.94
CA PRO A 94 -16.17 -10.23 3.61
C PRO A 94 -14.93 -9.35 3.66
N VAL A 95 -14.06 -9.44 2.65
CA VAL A 95 -12.75 -8.77 2.63
C VAL A 95 -12.74 -7.64 1.60
N ALA A 96 -12.39 -6.43 2.03
CA ALA A 96 -11.99 -5.35 1.14
C ALA A 96 -10.47 -5.17 1.19
N LEU A 97 -9.87 -4.90 0.05
CA LEU A 97 -8.44 -4.59 -0.08
C LEU A 97 -8.25 -3.11 -0.38
N VAL A 98 -7.45 -2.42 0.42
CA VAL A 98 -7.06 -1.02 0.23
C VAL A 98 -5.56 -0.98 0.06
N GLY A 99 -5.07 -0.59 -1.11
CA GLY A 99 -3.63 -0.62 -1.38
C GLY A 99 -3.12 0.63 -2.07
N ALA A 100 -2.02 1.19 -1.53
CA ALA A 100 -1.29 2.28 -2.16
C ALA A 100 -0.12 1.75 -2.98
N SER A 101 0.05 2.25 -4.21
CA SER A 101 1.22 1.93 -5.04
C SER A 101 1.51 0.41 -5.04
N LEU A 102 2.62 -0.05 -4.44
CA LEU A 102 2.98 -1.47 -4.33
C LEU A 102 1.88 -2.31 -3.67
N GLY A 103 1.26 -1.81 -2.60
CA GLY A 103 0.13 -2.48 -1.95
C GLY A 103 -1.09 -2.59 -2.86
N GLY A 104 -1.32 -1.59 -3.73
CA GLY A 104 -2.38 -1.62 -4.75
C GLY A 104 -2.10 -2.63 -5.85
N ILE A 105 -0.85 -2.73 -6.34
CA ILE A 105 -0.43 -3.78 -7.28
C ILE A 105 -0.64 -5.16 -6.65
N THR A 106 -0.23 -5.32 -5.38
CA THR A 106 -0.41 -6.57 -4.64
C THR A 106 -1.88 -6.97 -4.55
N ALA A 107 -2.77 -6.01 -4.29
CA ALA A 107 -4.22 -6.24 -4.23
C ALA A 107 -4.82 -6.61 -5.59
N LEU A 108 -4.40 -5.93 -6.67
CA LEU A 108 -4.80 -6.27 -8.05
C LEU A 108 -4.40 -7.71 -8.40
N VAL A 109 -3.17 -8.10 -8.07
CA VAL A 109 -2.69 -9.47 -8.33
C VAL A 109 -3.46 -10.49 -7.49
N ALA A 110 -3.73 -10.22 -6.22
CA ALA A 110 -4.52 -11.13 -5.38
C ALA A 110 -5.92 -11.38 -5.96
N ALA A 111 -6.61 -10.32 -6.40
CA ALA A 111 -7.88 -10.44 -7.10
C ALA A 111 -7.76 -11.23 -8.42
N SER A 112 -6.68 -11.01 -9.18
CA SER A 112 -6.44 -11.71 -10.46
C SER A 112 -6.03 -13.18 -10.28
N LEU A 113 -5.52 -13.56 -9.11
CA LEU A 113 -5.28 -14.95 -8.72
C LEU A 113 -6.55 -15.66 -8.21
N GLY A 114 -7.70 -15.00 -8.23
CA GLY A 114 -8.99 -15.56 -7.84
C GLY A 114 -9.30 -15.45 -6.35
N PHE A 115 -8.57 -14.62 -5.60
CA PHE A 115 -8.97 -14.34 -4.22
C PHE A 115 -10.32 -13.60 -4.21
N GLU A 116 -11.24 -14.08 -3.38
CA GLU A 116 -12.57 -13.49 -3.27
C GLU A 116 -12.50 -12.16 -2.50
N VAL A 117 -12.75 -11.07 -3.20
CA VAL A 117 -12.68 -9.69 -2.70
C VAL A 117 -14.05 -9.03 -2.81
N ALA A 118 -14.56 -8.50 -1.72
CA ALA A 118 -15.84 -7.80 -1.67
C ALA A 118 -15.74 -6.36 -2.21
N ALA A 119 -14.58 -5.72 -2.07
CA ALA A 119 -14.32 -4.38 -2.59
C ALA A 119 -12.82 -4.13 -2.76
N LEU A 120 -12.43 -3.34 -3.76
CA LEU A 120 -11.05 -2.97 -4.02
C LEU A 120 -10.89 -1.44 -4.03
N VAL A 121 -9.91 -0.93 -3.29
CA VAL A 121 -9.55 0.48 -3.29
C VAL A 121 -8.08 0.62 -3.72
N LEU A 122 -7.87 1.24 -4.85
CA LEU A 122 -6.56 1.54 -5.43
C LEU A 122 -6.20 2.99 -5.07
N VAL A 123 -5.11 3.16 -4.32
CA VAL A 123 -4.68 4.49 -3.87
C VAL A 123 -3.50 4.95 -4.70
N ASP A 124 -3.79 5.87 -5.59
CA ASP A 124 -2.87 6.50 -6.53
C ASP A 124 -2.02 5.52 -7.33
N ILE A 125 -2.68 4.47 -7.84
CA ILE A 125 -2.07 3.43 -8.65
C ILE A 125 -3.00 2.98 -9.77
N VAL A 126 -2.44 2.82 -10.95
CA VAL A 126 -3.07 2.24 -12.14
C VAL A 126 -2.06 1.29 -12.80
N PRO A 127 -2.48 0.22 -13.49
CA PRO A 127 -1.55 -0.70 -14.15
C PRO A 127 -0.64 0.00 -15.19
N LYS A 128 -1.19 0.99 -15.90
CA LYS A 128 -0.44 1.82 -16.85
C LYS A 128 0.04 3.09 -16.15
N MET A 129 1.12 2.96 -15.36
CA MET A 129 1.74 4.09 -14.67
C MET A 129 2.58 4.98 -15.59
N SER A 130 2.84 6.21 -15.14
CA SER A 130 3.80 7.13 -15.78
C SER A 130 5.23 6.57 -15.73
N PRO A 131 5.92 6.35 -16.85
CA PRO A 131 7.32 5.93 -16.83
C PRO A 131 8.23 6.91 -16.12
N VAL A 132 7.93 8.21 -16.19
CA VAL A 132 8.70 9.28 -15.52
C VAL A 132 8.54 9.17 -14.00
N GLY A 133 7.31 9.01 -13.51
CA GLY A 133 7.03 8.83 -12.08
C GLY A 133 7.69 7.55 -11.54
N VAL A 134 7.58 6.44 -12.27
CA VAL A 134 8.22 5.17 -11.91
C VAL A 134 9.74 5.32 -11.82
N ALA A 135 10.39 5.95 -12.82
CA ALA A 135 11.82 6.17 -12.83
C ALA A 135 12.30 7.04 -11.65
N LYS A 136 11.53 8.08 -11.29
CA LYS A 136 11.79 8.96 -10.15
C LYS A 136 11.78 8.17 -8.82
N ILE A 137 10.75 7.35 -8.59
CA ILE A 137 10.65 6.49 -7.40
C ILE A 137 11.82 5.49 -7.36
N GLN A 138 12.10 4.80 -8.46
CA GLN A 138 13.18 3.84 -8.52
C GLN A 138 14.54 4.48 -8.25
N LYS A 139 14.78 5.69 -8.78
CA LYS A 139 16.01 6.45 -8.49
C LYS A 139 16.12 6.74 -6.99
N PHE A 140 15.07 7.24 -6.36
CA PHE A 140 15.05 7.52 -4.92
C PHE A 140 15.29 6.25 -4.09
N MET A 141 14.60 5.17 -4.37
CA MET A 141 14.72 3.92 -3.62
C MET A 141 16.11 3.25 -3.77
N ARG A 142 16.79 3.44 -4.91
CA ARG A 142 18.15 2.96 -5.13
C ARG A 142 19.23 3.88 -4.56
N SER A 143 18.88 5.15 -4.29
CA SER A 143 19.79 6.09 -3.67
C SER A 143 19.99 5.76 -2.19
N HIS A 144 21.11 6.21 -1.64
CA HIS A 144 21.42 6.08 -0.21
C HIS A 144 21.51 4.63 0.32
N GLY A 145 21.99 3.69 -0.52
CA GLY A 145 22.24 2.30 -0.10
C GLY A 145 23.22 2.17 1.07
N ASP A 146 24.17 3.11 1.17
CA ASP A 146 25.13 3.18 2.28
C ASP A 146 24.52 3.77 3.57
N GLY A 147 23.27 4.23 3.52
CA GLY A 147 22.56 4.81 4.65
C GLY A 147 22.91 6.28 4.90
N PHE A 148 22.42 6.80 6.05
CA PHE A 148 22.50 8.20 6.47
C PHE A 148 23.27 8.32 7.78
N ASP A 149 23.96 9.44 7.96
CA ASP A 149 24.66 9.72 9.21
C ASP A 149 23.72 10.21 10.32
N SER A 150 22.52 10.70 9.96
CA SER A 150 21.52 11.21 10.90
C SER A 150 20.10 11.17 10.33
N HIS A 151 19.09 11.40 11.18
CA HIS A 151 17.69 11.58 10.75
C HIS A 151 17.54 12.83 9.89
N GLU A 152 18.33 13.89 10.15
CA GLU A 152 18.33 15.11 9.36
C GLU A 152 18.77 14.84 7.92
N ALA A 153 19.83 14.05 7.73
CA ALA A 153 20.29 13.66 6.39
C ALA A 153 19.22 12.85 5.62
N ALA A 154 18.51 11.96 6.30
CA ALA A 154 17.39 11.23 5.71
C ALA A 154 16.21 12.16 5.37
N ALA A 155 15.91 13.14 6.25
CA ALA A 155 14.86 14.14 5.99
C ALA A 155 15.20 15.04 4.80
N ASP A 156 16.46 15.38 4.63
CA ASP A 156 16.93 16.18 3.49
C ASP A 156 16.77 15.41 2.18
N ALA A 157 17.12 14.14 2.16
CA ALA A 157 16.91 13.26 0.99
C ALA A 157 15.43 13.12 0.63
N ILE A 158 14.52 13.01 1.62
CA ILE A 158 13.07 12.99 1.40
C ILE A 158 12.59 14.33 0.84
N SER A 159 13.10 15.45 1.36
CA SER A 159 12.72 16.79 0.91
C SER A 159 13.19 17.07 -0.52
N GLU A 160 14.35 16.55 -0.91
CA GLU A 160 14.84 16.61 -2.28
C GLU A 160 13.94 15.79 -3.23
N TYR A 161 13.45 14.64 -2.77
CA TYR A 161 12.53 13.80 -3.54
C TYR A 161 11.12 14.44 -3.68
N TYR A 162 10.64 15.14 -2.64
CA TYR A 162 9.36 15.84 -2.59
C TYR A 162 9.55 17.37 -2.41
N PRO A 163 10.04 18.10 -3.42
CA PRO A 163 10.39 19.51 -3.29
C PRO A 163 9.20 20.43 -2.97
N ASP A 164 7.99 20.01 -3.38
CA ASP A 164 6.75 20.76 -3.14
C ASP A 164 6.14 20.49 -1.75
N ARG A 165 6.74 19.58 -0.98
CA ARG A 165 6.28 19.24 0.37
C ARG A 165 7.14 19.93 1.43
N PRO A 166 6.53 20.67 2.37
CA PRO A 166 7.30 21.27 3.44
C PRO A 166 8.11 20.22 4.23
N ARG A 167 9.40 20.49 4.45
CA ARG A 167 10.24 19.62 5.30
C ARG A 167 9.66 19.56 6.72
N PRO A 168 9.40 18.37 7.29
CA PRO A 168 8.90 18.25 8.65
C PRO A 168 9.87 18.87 9.65
N LYS A 169 9.36 19.64 10.61
CA LYS A 169 10.15 20.16 11.74
C LYS A 169 10.40 19.08 12.78
N ASP A 170 9.45 18.21 12.99
CA ASP A 170 9.57 17.05 13.88
C ASP A 170 9.96 15.81 13.04
N LEU A 171 11.13 15.26 13.30
CA LEU A 171 11.69 14.10 12.63
C LEU A 171 11.46 12.79 13.41
N SER A 172 10.78 12.83 14.55
CA SER A 172 10.52 11.63 15.37
C SER A 172 9.81 10.52 14.59
N GLY A 173 8.97 10.89 13.61
CA GLY A 173 8.31 9.94 12.72
C GLY A 173 9.26 9.15 11.80
N LEU A 174 10.47 9.66 11.52
CA LEU A 174 11.45 8.96 10.68
C LEU A 174 12.02 7.71 11.35
N SER A 175 12.05 7.64 12.69
CA SER A 175 12.45 6.44 13.42
C SER A 175 11.62 5.21 13.07
N LYS A 176 10.39 5.40 12.59
CA LYS A 176 9.51 4.32 12.09
C LYS A 176 9.96 3.78 10.72
N ASN A 177 10.75 4.54 9.98
CA ASN A 177 11.18 4.25 8.62
C ASN A 177 12.69 3.98 8.49
N LEU A 178 13.43 4.12 9.59
CA LEU A 178 14.89 3.96 9.61
C LEU A 178 15.29 2.92 10.66
N ARG A 179 16.33 2.18 10.36
CA ARG A 179 17.00 1.26 11.29
C ARG A 179 18.46 1.70 11.48
N LEU A 180 18.89 1.78 12.74
CA LEU A 180 20.29 2.03 13.06
C LEU A 180 21.09 0.74 12.85
N GLY A 181 22.09 0.79 11.98
CA GLY A 181 23.03 -0.30 11.76
C GLY A 181 24.12 -0.36 12.84
N GLU A 182 24.83 -1.48 12.90
CA GLU A 182 25.96 -1.68 13.84
C GLU A 182 27.12 -0.71 13.56
N ASP A 183 27.23 -0.19 12.34
CA ASP A 183 28.19 0.83 11.91
C ASP A 183 27.78 2.27 12.28
N GLY A 184 26.66 2.44 13.01
CA GLY A 184 26.15 3.73 13.45
C GLY A 184 25.41 4.52 12.37
N ARG A 185 25.19 3.93 11.18
CA ARG A 185 24.45 4.58 10.09
C ARG A 185 22.97 4.16 10.10
N TYR A 186 22.11 5.12 9.77
CA TYR A 186 20.68 4.87 9.61
C TYR A 186 20.38 4.38 8.20
N ARG A 187 19.67 3.27 8.07
CA ARG A 187 19.23 2.72 6.76
C ARG A 187 17.71 2.66 6.70
N TRP A 188 17.21 2.73 5.49
CA TRP A 188 15.80 2.43 5.29
C TRP A 188 15.45 1.04 5.80
N HIS A 189 14.25 0.89 6.36
CA HIS A 189 13.79 -0.38 6.94
C HIS A 189 13.39 -1.44 5.90
N TRP A 190 13.48 -1.15 4.60
CA TRP A 190 13.17 -2.12 3.55
C TRP A 190 14.41 -2.80 2.98
N ASP A 191 14.20 -4.03 2.46
CA ASP A 191 15.26 -4.78 1.79
C ASP A 191 15.51 -4.22 0.39
N GLN A 192 16.70 -3.73 0.15
CA GLN A 192 17.06 -3.14 -1.15
C GLN A 192 17.08 -4.15 -2.30
N ARG A 193 17.18 -5.46 -2.01
CA ARG A 193 17.10 -6.53 -3.01
C ARG A 193 15.79 -6.54 -3.78
N MET A 194 14.69 -6.00 -3.20
CA MET A 194 13.43 -5.86 -3.91
C MET A 194 13.51 -4.96 -5.15
N MET A 195 14.51 -4.06 -5.20
CA MET A 195 14.72 -3.16 -6.34
C MET A 195 15.43 -3.82 -7.53
N THR A 196 15.94 -5.03 -7.34
CA THR A 196 16.60 -5.81 -8.39
C THR A 196 15.66 -6.81 -9.06
N ASP A 197 14.44 -7.01 -8.51
CA ASP A 197 13.47 -7.93 -9.05
C ASP A 197 12.80 -7.34 -10.32
N ALA A 198 13.24 -7.84 -11.48
CA ALA A 198 12.70 -7.46 -12.78
C ALA A 198 11.25 -7.98 -13.02
N ARG A 199 10.68 -8.73 -12.08
CA ARG A 199 9.35 -9.38 -12.20
C ARG A 199 8.16 -8.42 -11.97
N ALA A 200 8.41 -7.17 -11.65
CA ALA A 200 7.38 -6.13 -11.62
C ALA A 200 7.14 -5.50 -13.01
N ASP A 201 7.03 -6.35 -14.05
CA ASP A 201 6.72 -5.87 -15.39
C ASP A 201 5.24 -5.43 -15.44
N PRO A 202 4.94 -4.15 -15.75
CA PRO A 202 3.57 -3.68 -15.93
C PRO A 202 2.75 -4.51 -16.94
N LYS A 203 3.43 -5.06 -17.95
CA LYS A 203 2.82 -5.91 -18.95
C LYS A 203 2.28 -7.21 -18.35
N HIS A 204 3.04 -7.82 -17.43
CA HIS A 204 2.60 -9.03 -16.74
C HIS A 204 1.35 -8.78 -15.87
N LEU A 205 1.31 -7.64 -15.16
CA LEU A 205 0.12 -7.25 -14.40
C LEU A 205 -1.12 -7.09 -15.29
N LEU A 206 -0.96 -6.45 -16.46
CA LEU A 206 -2.04 -6.29 -17.44
C LEU A 206 -2.53 -7.65 -17.97
N GLU A 207 -1.62 -8.56 -18.27
CA GLU A 207 -1.95 -9.93 -18.72
C GLU A 207 -2.71 -10.73 -17.66
N LEU A 208 -2.35 -10.58 -16.37
CA LEU A 208 -3.08 -11.20 -15.26
C LEU A 208 -4.52 -10.66 -15.16
N MET A 209 -4.68 -9.34 -15.28
CA MET A 209 -6.01 -8.70 -15.25
C MET A 209 -6.87 -9.13 -16.46
N ASP A 210 -6.28 -9.19 -17.65
CA ASP A 210 -7.00 -9.53 -18.91
C ASP A 210 -7.50 -10.99 -18.93
N ARG A 211 -6.87 -11.88 -18.14
CA ARG A 211 -7.26 -13.29 -18.01
C ARG A 211 -8.27 -13.56 -16.91
N SER A 212 -8.58 -12.55 -16.11
CA SER A 212 -9.45 -12.68 -14.92
C SER A 212 -10.81 -12.04 -15.17
N ASP A 213 -11.84 -12.53 -14.48
CA ASP A 213 -13.23 -12.07 -14.60
C ASP A 213 -13.69 -11.17 -13.45
N TRP A 214 -12.78 -10.80 -12.54
CA TRP A 214 -13.11 -9.99 -11.36
C TRP A 214 -13.42 -8.54 -11.72
N THR A 215 -12.90 -8.02 -12.82
CA THR A 215 -13.01 -6.61 -13.25
C THR A 215 -14.46 -6.13 -13.42
N ASP A 216 -15.36 -7.04 -13.75
CA ASP A 216 -16.81 -6.75 -13.90
C ASP A 216 -17.60 -7.02 -12.60
N ARG A 217 -16.98 -7.67 -11.61
CA ARG A 217 -17.68 -8.16 -10.41
C ARG A 217 -17.30 -7.41 -9.14
N ILE A 218 -16.03 -7.01 -8.99
CA ILE A 218 -15.54 -6.38 -7.75
C ILE A 218 -15.76 -4.87 -7.82
N PRO A 219 -16.59 -4.28 -6.93
CA PRO A 219 -16.67 -2.84 -6.79
C PRO A 219 -15.29 -2.25 -6.54
N THR A 220 -14.87 -1.32 -7.40
CA THR A 220 -13.50 -0.78 -7.36
C THR A 220 -13.52 0.75 -7.31
N LEU A 221 -12.77 1.32 -6.36
CA LEU A 221 -12.52 2.75 -6.22
C LEU A 221 -11.06 3.06 -6.52
N LEU A 222 -10.80 4.01 -7.39
CA LEU A 222 -9.51 4.67 -7.53
C LEU A 222 -9.53 6.00 -6.75
N VAL A 223 -8.70 6.12 -5.71
CA VAL A 223 -8.43 7.40 -5.05
C VAL A 223 -7.18 8.01 -5.67
N ARG A 224 -7.33 9.14 -6.38
CA ARG A 224 -6.25 9.76 -7.16
C ARG A 224 -5.81 11.08 -6.55
N GLY A 225 -4.52 11.26 -6.35
CA GLY A 225 -3.93 12.58 -6.05
C GLY A 225 -3.83 13.43 -7.32
N MET A 226 -4.41 14.62 -7.30
CA MET A 226 -4.46 15.47 -8.50
C MET A 226 -3.10 16.07 -8.88
N ASN A 227 -2.13 16.07 -7.95
CA ASN A 227 -0.75 16.49 -8.20
C ASN A 227 0.21 15.30 -8.35
N SER A 228 -0.33 14.08 -8.51
CA SER A 228 0.50 12.88 -8.68
C SER A 228 1.16 12.85 -10.05
N ASP A 229 2.46 12.52 -10.06
CA ASP A 229 3.24 12.24 -11.27
C ASP A 229 3.17 10.76 -11.69
N MET A 230 2.47 9.91 -10.93
CA MET A 230 2.34 8.47 -11.17
C MET A 230 1.11 8.10 -11.98
N VAL A 231 -0.03 8.72 -11.68
CA VAL A 231 -1.33 8.40 -12.28
C VAL A 231 -1.71 9.46 -13.31
N THR A 232 -1.58 9.10 -14.58
CA THR A 232 -1.95 9.97 -15.72
C THR A 232 -3.41 9.76 -16.12
N ASP A 233 -3.99 10.72 -16.85
CA ASP A 233 -5.34 10.58 -17.41
C ASP A 233 -5.43 9.39 -18.37
N ASP A 234 -4.38 9.12 -19.14
CA ASP A 234 -4.30 7.93 -20.01
C ASP A 234 -4.33 6.63 -19.19
N GLY A 235 -3.62 6.59 -18.05
CA GLY A 235 -3.63 5.44 -17.14
C GLY A 235 -5.02 5.22 -16.53
N VAL A 236 -5.70 6.30 -16.15
CA VAL A 236 -7.08 6.26 -15.65
C VAL A 236 -8.05 5.78 -16.74
N ALA A 237 -7.92 6.30 -17.95
CA ALA A 237 -8.74 5.88 -19.09
C ALA A 237 -8.52 4.39 -19.43
N ASP A 238 -7.28 3.90 -19.33
CA ASP A 238 -6.97 2.48 -19.52
C ASP A 238 -7.64 1.61 -18.45
N LEU A 239 -7.53 2.00 -17.17
CA LEU A 239 -8.15 1.27 -16.06
C LEU A 239 -9.68 1.25 -16.19
N ARG A 240 -10.31 2.36 -16.62
CA ARG A 240 -11.77 2.41 -16.87
C ARG A 240 -12.24 1.48 -17.99
N ARG A 241 -11.41 1.26 -19.02
CA ARG A 241 -11.76 0.28 -20.07
C ARG A 241 -11.78 -1.15 -19.55
N ARG A 242 -10.92 -1.45 -18.56
CA ARG A 242 -10.81 -2.77 -17.92
C ARG A 242 -11.83 -2.99 -16.82
N ILE A 243 -12.16 -1.93 -16.10
CA ILE A 243 -13.14 -1.93 -15.00
C ILE A 243 -14.21 -0.88 -15.31
N PRO A 244 -15.26 -1.25 -16.09
CA PRO A 244 -16.29 -0.29 -16.53
C PRO A 244 -17.02 0.42 -15.38
N ALA A 245 -17.18 -0.27 -14.23
CA ALA A 245 -17.83 0.26 -13.03
C ALA A 245 -16.87 1.00 -12.09
N LEU A 246 -15.64 1.35 -12.54
CA LEU A 246 -14.65 2.03 -11.74
C LEU A 246 -15.16 3.39 -11.23
N GLU A 247 -15.20 3.55 -9.92
CA GLU A 247 -15.40 4.84 -9.28
C GLU A 247 -14.09 5.58 -9.08
N ILE A 248 -14.12 6.90 -9.12
CA ILE A 248 -12.90 7.72 -8.93
C ILE A 248 -13.18 8.83 -7.94
N ALA A 249 -12.34 8.90 -6.90
CA ALA A 249 -12.25 10.03 -5.98
C ALA A 249 -10.96 10.81 -6.26
N ASN A 250 -11.12 12.05 -6.76
CA ASN A 250 -10.01 12.95 -7.00
C ASN A 250 -9.74 13.78 -5.75
N ILE A 251 -8.53 13.69 -5.20
CA ILE A 251 -8.12 14.45 -4.02
C ILE A 251 -7.26 15.64 -4.43
N GLY A 252 -7.83 16.83 -4.29
CA GLY A 252 -7.18 18.08 -4.65
C GLY A 252 -5.96 18.38 -3.78
N GLY A 253 -4.85 18.81 -4.40
CA GLY A 253 -3.63 19.19 -3.69
C GLY A 253 -2.82 18.01 -3.11
N ALA A 254 -3.26 16.77 -3.34
CA ALA A 254 -2.48 15.57 -2.97
C ALA A 254 -1.57 15.13 -4.12
N GLY A 255 -0.34 14.72 -3.79
CA GLY A 255 0.59 14.03 -4.68
C GLY A 255 0.42 12.52 -4.61
N HIS A 256 1.50 11.77 -4.90
CA HIS A 256 1.48 10.31 -4.83
C HIS A 256 1.23 9.74 -3.42
N MET A 257 1.52 10.53 -2.38
CA MET A 257 1.29 10.15 -0.98
C MET A 257 -0.09 10.59 -0.47
N VAL A 258 -1.16 10.29 -1.21
CA VAL A 258 -2.53 10.78 -0.97
C VAL A 258 -2.97 10.65 0.49
N ALA A 259 -2.80 9.47 1.07
CA ALA A 259 -3.17 9.20 2.47
C ALA A 259 -2.38 10.05 3.48
N GLY A 260 -1.12 10.39 3.16
CA GLY A 260 -0.27 11.25 4.00
C GLY A 260 -0.53 12.74 3.79
N ASP A 261 -0.85 13.15 2.56
CA ASP A 261 -1.02 14.57 2.19
C ASP A 261 -2.39 15.11 2.61
N LYS A 262 -3.45 14.30 2.44
CA LYS A 262 -4.87 14.66 2.63
C LYS A 262 -5.64 13.55 3.34
N ASN A 263 -5.16 13.20 4.52
CA ASN A 263 -5.62 12.03 5.27
C ASN A 263 -7.14 12.01 5.50
N ASP A 264 -7.74 13.15 5.90
CA ASP A 264 -9.16 13.18 6.25
C ASP A 264 -10.06 13.06 5.01
N GLU A 265 -9.71 13.74 3.91
CA GLU A 265 -10.43 13.64 2.63
C GLU A 265 -10.33 12.22 2.05
N PHE A 266 -9.14 11.63 2.12
CA PHE A 266 -8.89 10.27 1.73
C PHE A 266 -9.74 9.27 2.52
N ASN A 267 -9.68 9.33 3.85
CA ASN A 267 -10.42 8.41 4.71
C ASN A 267 -11.93 8.53 4.54
N ALA A 268 -12.44 9.75 4.39
CA ALA A 268 -13.87 9.98 4.14
C ALA A 268 -14.32 9.30 2.83
N ALA A 269 -13.53 9.42 1.74
CA ALA A 269 -13.84 8.80 0.46
C ALA A 269 -13.85 7.27 0.55
N VAL A 270 -12.84 6.68 1.21
CA VAL A 270 -12.72 5.22 1.39
C VAL A 270 -13.88 4.68 2.23
N ILE A 271 -14.17 5.30 3.38
CA ILE A 271 -15.24 4.85 4.30
C ILE A 271 -16.61 4.99 3.62
N ALA A 272 -16.88 6.09 2.92
CA ALA A 272 -18.14 6.28 2.19
C ALA A 272 -18.34 5.23 1.09
N PHE A 273 -17.29 4.88 0.36
CA PHE A 273 -17.33 3.82 -0.65
C PHE A 273 -17.61 2.46 0.02
N LEU A 274 -16.83 2.07 1.03
CA LEU A 274 -16.99 0.79 1.72
C LEU A 274 -18.37 0.64 2.38
N ALA A 275 -18.90 1.69 3.02
CA ALA A 275 -20.21 1.67 3.65
C ALA A 275 -21.35 1.35 2.65
N ARG A 276 -21.15 1.67 1.37
CA ARG A 276 -22.13 1.41 0.31
C ARG A 276 -21.99 0.02 -0.30
N VAL A 277 -20.76 -0.47 -0.50
CA VAL A 277 -20.51 -1.74 -1.22
C VAL A 277 -20.27 -2.94 -0.30
N MET A 278 -19.87 -2.69 0.95
CA MET A 278 -19.61 -3.70 1.98
C MET A 278 -20.09 -3.18 3.34
N PRO A 279 -21.42 -2.99 3.52
CA PRO A 279 -21.97 -2.42 4.75
C PRO A 279 -21.68 -3.30 5.98
N VAL A 280 -21.41 -2.64 7.10
CA VAL A 280 -21.30 -3.32 8.40
C VAL A 280 -22.70 -3.72 8.87
N PRO A 281 -22.95 -4.99 9.22
CA PRO A 281 -24.22 -5.41 9.82
C PRO A 281 -24.53 -4.62 11.10
N GLN A 282 -25.80 -4.21 11.26
CA GLN A 282 -26.27 -3.51 12.46
C GLN A 282 -26.40 -4.46 13.65
#